data_641e11b7be9227c6b6d4b9b44716fc27
#
_entry.id   641e11b7be9227c6b6d4b9b44716fc27
#
_cell.length_a   1.000
_cell.length_b   1.000
_cell.length_c   1.000
_cell.angle_alpha   90.00
_cell.angle_beta   90.00
_cell.angle_gamma   90.00
#
_symmetry.space_group_name_H-M   'P 1'
#
loop_
_entity.id
_entity.type
_entity.pdbx_description
1 polymer ?
#
loop_
_entity_poly.entity_id
_entity_poly.type
_entity_poly.pdbx_seq_one_letter_code
_entity_poly.pdbx_strand_id
1 'polypeptide(L)'
;MSDYRPDKWVVVKITAQNSAPIYKVFACWYGGWAGADSWKLNSGITRVTLEGNVYSFEGSSGSVYECHKDIYGTNMYGQGVLNNLIDKIEKVDGKCEILPVETNWLELNYG
;
A
#
# COMPACT_ATOMS: atom_id res chain seq x y z
N MET A 1 7.51 17.73 2.64
CA MET A 1 6.98 16.41 3.07
C MET A 1 5.52 16.32 2.65
N SER A 2 5.16 15.24 1.98
CA SER A 2 3.80 15.03 1.50
C SER A 2 3.13 13.94 2.31
N ASP A 3 1.99 14.28 2.88
CA ASP A 3 1.17 13.32 3.62
C ASP A 3 -0.06 12.98 2.80
N TYR A 4 -0.40 11.71 2.75
CA TYR A 4 -1.54 11.21 2.00
C TYR A 4 -2.50 10.51 2.93
N ARG A 5 -3.80 10.73 2.71
CA ARG A 5 -4.87 10.09 3.50
C ARG A 5 -5.80 9.38 2.55
N PRO A 6 -5.53 8.11 2.25
CA PRO A 6 -6.36 7.38 1.30
C PRO A 6 -7.75 7.07 1.84
N ASP A 7 -8.70 6.92 0.93
CA ASP A 7 -10.03 6.45 1.25
C ASP A 7 -10.06 4.94 1.51
N LYS A 8 -9.17 4.21 0.82
CA LYS A 8 -8.95 2.77 1.00
C LYS A 8 -7.47 2.50 0.83
N TRP A 9 -6.97 1.46 1.47
CA TRP A 9 -5.56 1.10 1.38
C TRP A 9 -5.35 -0.39 1.63
N VAL A 10 -4.31 -0.93 1.05
CA VAL A 10 -3.79 -2.26 1.38
C VAL A 10 -2.28 -2.17 1.43
N VAL A 11 -1.64 -3.18 1.99
CA VAL A 11 -0.20 -3.33 1.93
C VAL A 11 0.10 -4.53 1.05
N VAL A 12 1.01 -4.34 0.09
CA VAL A 12 1.49 -5.42 -0.77
C VAL A 12 2.92 -5.77 -0.42
N LYS A 13 3.22 -7.06 -0.47
CA LYS A 13 4.57 -7.58 -0.31
C LYS A 13 5.08 -7.95 -1.68
N ILE A 14 6.15 -7.32 -2.11
CA ILE A 14 6.77 -7.56 -3.40
C ILE A 14 8.07 -8.30 -3.19
N THR A 15 8.19 -9.47 -3.79
CA THR A 15 9.38 -10.32 -3.69
C THR A 15 9.96 -10.49 -5.08
N ALA A 16 11.26 -10.27 -5.22
CA ALA A 16 12.01 -10.53 -6.45
C ALA A 16 13.12 -11.52 -6.14
N GLN A 17 13.65 -12.16 -7.17
CA GLN A 17 14.75 -13.11 -6.99
C GLN A 17 15.96 -12.42 -6.38
N ASN A 18 16.58 -13.09 -5.41
CA ASN A 18 17.82 -12.65 -4.77
C ASN A 18 17.71 -11.29 -4.07
N SER A 19 16.50 -10.89 -3.70
CA SER A 19 16.26 -9.62 -3.00
C SER A 19 15.39 -9.85 -1.78
N ALA A 20 15.59 -9.01 -0.76
CA ALA A 20 14.70 -8.99 0.40
C ALA A 20 13.33 -8.46 -0.03
N PRO A 21 12.24 -8.91 0.61
CA PRO A 21 10.92 -8.40 0.29
C PRO A 21 10.79 -6.89 0.54
N ILE A 22 10.01 -6.23 -0.29
CA ILE A 22 9.67 -4.82 -0.13
C ILE A 22 8.17 -4.75 0.16
N TYR A 23 7.80 -3.96 1.15
CA TYR A 23 6.41 -3.73 1.51
C TYR A 23 6.01 -2.34 1.07
N LYS A 24 4.87 -2.21 0.41
CA LYS A 24 4.39 -0.93 -0.09
C LYS A 24 2.92 -0.75 0.22
N VAL A 25 2.54 0.48 0.58
CA VAL A 25 1.13 0.84 0.68
C VAL A 25 0.61 1.09 -0.72
N PHE A 26 -0.49 0.43 -1.06
CA PHE A 26 -1.27 0.73 -2.25
C PHE A 26 -2.51 1.48 -1.80
N ALA A 27 -2.60 2.75 -2.17
CA ALA A 27 -3.63 3.66 -1.68
C ALA A 27 -4.61 4.01 -2.80
N CYS A 28 -5.90 4.10 -2.44
CA CYS A 28 -6.97 4.39 -3.38
C CYS A 28 -7.80 5.57 -2.87
N TRP A 29 -8.25 6.40 -3.78
CA TRP A 29 -9.16 7.51 -3.49
C TRP A 29 -10.37 7.42 -4.42
N TYR A 30 -11.54 7.77 -3.86
CA TYR A 30 -12.74 7.97 -4.66
C TYR A 30 -12.72 9.37 -5.24
N GLY A 31 -13.02 9.51 -6.53
CA GLY A 31 -12.98 10.82 -7.20
C GLY A 31 -14.17 11.72 -6.89
N GLY A 32 -15.19 11.21 -6.23
CA GLY A 32 -16.40 11.96 -5.99
C GLY A 32 -17.18 12.22 -7.27
N TRP A 33 -18.15 13.14 -7.21
CA TRP A 33 -19.01 13.39 -8.36
C TRP A 33 -18.33 14.19 -9.47
N ALA A 34 -17.25 14.89 -9.13
CA ALA A 34 -16.57 15.79 -10.07
C ALA A 34 -15.24 15.26 -10.58
N GLY A 35 -14.76 14.10 -10.11
CA GLY A 35 -13.45 13.58 -10.47
C GLY A 35 -13.44 12.10 -10.73
N ALA A 36 -12.33 11.60 -11.20
CA ALA A 36 -12.09 10.17 -11.38
C ALA A 36 -11.40 9.58 -10.14
N ASP A 37 -11.63 8.31 -9.89
CA ASP A 37 -10.90 7.59 -8.84
C ASP A 37 -9.40 7.60 -9.15
N SER A 38 -8.58 7.55 -8.12
CA SER A 38 -7.14 7.59 -8.27
C SER A 38 -6.46 6.60 -7.34
N TRP A 39 -5.18 6.34 -7.59
CA TRP A 39 -4.38 5.43 -6.79
C TRP A 39 -2.96 5.93 -6.66
N LYS A 40 -2.26 5.42 -5.66
CA LYS A 40 -0.84 5.70 -5.46
C LYS A 40 -0.17 4.50 -4.80
N LEU A 41 1.05 4.24 -5.20
CA LEU A 41 1.89 3.20 -4.58
C LEU A 41 3.06 3.90 -3.92
N ASN A 42 3.29 3.63 -2.63
CA ASN A 42 4.40 4.30 -1.97
C ASN A 42 5.76 3.72 -2.40
N SER A 43 6.83 4.40 -2.04
CA SER A 43 8.19 4.04 -2.47
C SER A 43 8.76 2.79 -1.79
N GLY A 44 8.16 2.37 -0.70
CA GLY A 44 8.61 1.26 0.13
C GLY A 44 8.55 1.67 1.58
N ILE A 45 7.86 0.89 2.40
CA ILE A 45 7.65 1.22 3.81
C ILE A 45 8.96 1.05 4.57
N THR A 46 9.37 2.07 5.30
CA THR A 46 10.56 2.03 6.14
C THR A 46 10.20 2.07 7.62
N ARG A 47 9.05 2.63 7.96
CA ARG A 47 8.65 2.81 9.34
C ARG A 47 7.13 2.91 9.44
N VAL A 48 6.59 2.37 10.51
CA VAL A 48 5.14 2.42 10.80
C VAL A 48 4.94 2.85 12.23
N THR A 49 4.01 3.76 12.45
CA THR A 49 3.53 4.11 13.78
C THR A 49 2.03 4.01 13.82
N LEU A 50 1.47 3.81 15.00
CA LEU A 50 0.02 3.77 15.21
C LEU A 50 -0.35 4.82 16.23
N GLU A 51 -1.32 5.66 15.89
CA GLU A 51 -1.87 6.64 16.80
C GLU A 51 -3.40 6.59 16.70
N GLY A 52 -4.04 6.18 17.78
CA GLY A 52 -5.47 5.92 17.76
C GLY A 52 -5.80 4.81 16.78
N ASN A 53 -6.58 5.12 15.75
CA ASN A 53 -6.99 4.19 14.71
C ASN A 53 -6.26 4.41 13.37
N VAL A 54 -5.19 5.19 13.37
CA VAL A 54 -4.49 5.58 12.14
C VAL A 54 -3.06 5.08 12.17
N TYR A 55 -2.72 4.28 11.15
CA TYR A 55 -1.34 3.89 10.90
C TYR A 55 -0.67 4.93 10.02
N SER A 56 0.52 5.38 10.41
CA SER A 56 1.35 6.25 9.58
C SER A 56 2.48 5.41 9.00
N PHE A 57 2.42 5.19 7.69
CA PHE A 57 3.45 4.45 6.95
C PHE A 57 4.39 5.44 6.28
N GLU A 58 5.62 5.47 6.74
CA GLU A 58 6.65 6.32 6.15
C GLU A 58 7.37 5.55 5.04
N GLY A 59 7.46 6.16 3.88
CA GLY A 59 8.14 5.57 2.74
C GLY A 59 9.59 6.04 2.62
N SER A 60 10.37 5.33 1.82
CA SER A 60 11.77 5.65 1.59
C SER A 60 11.98 7.02 0.93
N SER A 61 10.96 7.54 0.25
CA SER A 61 11.00 8.89 -0.33
C SER A 61 10.69 10.01 0.66
N GLY A 62 10.30 9.67 1.89
CA GLY A 62 9.91 10.63 2.92
C GLY A 62 8.43 10.95 2.98
N SER A 63 7.63 10.44 2.05
CA SER A 63 6.18 10.60 2.10
C SER A 63 5.57 9.74 3.19
N VAL A 64 4.49 10.22 3.81
CA VAL A 64 3.77 9.50 4.85
C VAL A 64 2.35 9.23 4.38
N TYR A 65 1.91 7.98 4.54
CA TYR A 65 0.54 7.56 4.23
C TYR A 65 -0.18 7.31 5.55
N GLU A 66 -1.18 8.14 5.84
CA GLU A 66 -2.00 8.04 7.05
C GLU A 66 -3.21 7.17 6.74
N CYS A 67 -3.18 5.94 7.20
CA CYS A 67 -4.12 4.90 6.81
C CYS A 67 -4.99 4.48 7.99
N HIS A 68 -6.29 4.76 7.88
CA HIS A 68 -7.23 4.40 8.93
C HIS A 68 -7.44 2.89 8.94
N LYS A 69 -7.33 2.28 10.10
CA LYS A 69 -7.36 0.82 10.21
C LYS A 69 -8.69 0.19 9.79
N ASP A 70 -9.79 0.94 9.84
CA ASP A 70 -11.12 0.41 9.54
C ASP A 70 -11.49 0.45 8.05
N ILE A 71 -10.59 0.95 7.20
CA ILE A 71 -10.86 1.08 5.76
C ILE A 71 -9.89 0.27 4.90
N TYR A 72 -9.36 -0.82 5.46
CA TYR A 72 -8.47 -1.71 4.71
C TYR A 72 -9.19 -2.34 3.53
N GLY A 73 -8.60 -2.25 2.35
CA GLY A 73 -9.17 -2.77 1.11
C GLY A 73 -8.90 -1.85 -0.06
N THR A 74 -9.53 -2.13 -1.19
CA THR A 74 -9.43 -1.33 -2.40
C THR A 74 -10.82 -0.96 -2.89
N ASN A 75 -10.90 0.09 -3.72
CA ASN A 75 -12.10 0.34 -4.51
C ASN A 75 -12.03 -0.45 -5.81
N MET A 76 -13.10 -0.46 -6.59
CA MET A 76 -13.18 -1.25 -7.83
C MET A 76 -12.08 -0.84 -8.82
N TYR A 77 -11.88 0.46 -8.99
CA TYR A 77 -10.85 0.99 -9.87
C TYR A 77 -9.44 0.57 -9.39
N GLY A 78 -9.16 0.77 -8.11
CA GLY A 78 -7.87 0.42 -7.53
C GLY A 78 -7.57 -1.07 -7.60
N GLN A 79 -8.59 -1.91 -7.40
CA GLN A 79 -8.40 -3.36 -7.50
C GLN A 79 -7.99 -3.76 -8.93
N GLY A 80 -8.57 -3.13 -9.94
CA GLY A 80 -8.17 -3.38 -11.32
C GLY A 80 -6.72 -2.98 -11.60
N VAL A 81 -6.30 -1.83 -11.10
CA VAL A 81 -4.90 -1.38 -11.21
C VAL A 81 -3.97 -2.34 -10.48
N LEU A 82 -4.34 -2.76 -9.28
CA LEU A 82 -3.53 -3.66 -8.47
C LEU A 82 -3.39 -5.04 -9.13
N ASN A 83 -4.46 -5.55 -9.73
CA ASN A 83 -4.41 -6.83 -10.47
C ASN A 83 -3.41 -6.74 -11.62
N ASN A 84 -3.39 -5.63 -12.34
CA ASN A 84 -2.42 -5.41 -13.42
C ASN A 84 -0.98 -5.33 -12.89
N LEU A 85 -0.78 -4.70 -11.75
CA LEU A 85 0.53 -4.62 -11.12
C LEU A 85 1.03 -6.01 -10.71
N ILE A 86 0.18 -6.80 -10.07
CA ILE A 86 0.51 -8.17 -9.68
C ILE A 86 0.92 -8.98 -10.90
N ASP A 87 0.14 -8.89 -11.96
CA ASP A 87 0.38 -9.62 -13.20
C ASP A 87 1.74 -9.26 -13.83
N LYS A 88 2.05 -7.96 -13.88
CA LYS A 88 3.32 -7.48 -14.42
C LYS A 88 4.51 -7.96 -13.62
N ILE A 89 4.39 -7.98 -12.30
CA ILE A 89 5.47 -8.45 -11.43
C ILE A 89 5.69 -9.96 -11.60
N GLU A 90 4.61 -10.72 -11.72
CA GLU A 90 4.70 -12.16 -11.92
C GLU A 90 5.33 -12.52 -13.27
N LYS A 91 5.14 -11.70 -14.30
CA LYS A 91 5.75 -11.92 -15.61
C LYS A 91 7.27 -11.77 -15.63
N VAL A 92 7.84 -11.11 -14.63
CA VAL A 92 9.30 -10.98 -14.49
C VAL A 92 9.84 -11.80 -13.33
N ASP A 93 9.17 -12.92 -13.02
CA ASP A 93 9.55 -13.88 -12.00
C ASP A 93 9.55 -13.30 -10.58
N GLY A 94 8.82 -12.22 -10.36
CA GLY A 94 8.57 -11.69 -9.03
C GLY A 94 7.27 -12.21 -8.48
N LYS A 95 6.95 -11.78 -7.26
CA LYS A 95 5.70 -12.09 -6.61
C LYS A 95 5.18 -10.84 -5.91
N CYS A 96 3.89 -10.57 -6.06
CA CYS A 96 3.24 -9.47 -5.39
C CYS A 96 1.99 -10.00 -4.69
N GLU A 97 1.92 -9.86 -3.38
CA GLU A 97 0.79 -10.36 -2.60
C GLU A 97 0.16 -9.25 -1.77
N ILE A 98 -1.16 -9.24 -1.73
CA ILE A 98 -1.90 -8.38 -0.81
C ILE A 98 -1.89 -9.07 0.55
N LEU A 99 -1.41 -8.38 1.57
CA LEU A 99 -1.36 -8.96 2.91
C LEU A 99 -2.75 -8.90 3.56
N PRO A 100 -3.06 -9.89 4.42
CA PRO A 100 -4.38 -9.92 5.07
C PRO A 100 -4.56 -8.78 6.06
N VAL A 101 -5.81 -8.39 6.28
CA VAL A 101 -6.18 -7.26 7.14
C VAL A 101 -5.71 -7.44 8.59
N GLU A 102 -5.63 -8.69 9.07
CA GLU A 102 -5.20 -8.99 10.44
C GLU A 102 -3.68 -8.97 10.63
N THR A 103 -2.91 -8.60 9.61
CA THR A 103 -1.46 -8.47 9.72
C THR A 103 -1.10 -7.43 10.78
N ASN A 104 -0.12 -7.75 11.63
CA ASN A 104 0.38 -6.79 12.60
C ASN A 104 1.43 -5.90 11.93
N TRP A 105 0.98 -4.73 11.49
CA TRP A 105 1.82 -3.79 10.73
C TRP A 105 3.01 -3.27 11.51
N LEU A 106 2.89 -3.21 12.85
CA LEU A 106 3.96 -2.71 13.71
C LEU A 106 5.09 -3.73 13.91
N GLU A 107 4.81 -5.00 13.66
CA GLU A 107 5.78 -6.08 13.89
C GLU A 107 6.44 -6.62 12.62
N LEU A 108 6.01 -6.17 11.46
CA LEU A 108 6.66 -6.59 10.21
C LEU A 108 8.07 -6.03 10.13
N ASN A 109 8.96 -6.82 9.56
CA ASN A 109 10.32 -6.37 9.31
C ASN A 109 10.38 -5.72 7.92
N TYR A 110 10.47 -4.42 7.88
CA TYR A 110 10.48 -3.65 6.63
C TYR A 110 11.88 -3.47 6.04
N GLY A 111 12.84 -4.09 6.61
CA GLY A 111 14.22 -3.95 6.16
C GLY A 111 15.09 -3.38 7.26
#